data_8a19cf9eef0e8cda5083873c4581d58a
#
_entry.id   8a19cf9eef0e8cda5083873c4581d58a
#
_cell.length_a   1.000
_cell.length_b   1.000
_cell.length_c   1.000
_cell.angle_alpha   90.00
_cell.angle_beta   90.00
_cell.angle_gamma   90.00
#
_symmetry.space_group_name_H-M   'P 1'
#
loop_
_entity.id
_entity.type
_entity.pdbx_description
1 polymer ?
#
loop_
_entity_poly.entity_id
_entity_poly.type
_entity_poly.pdbx_seq_one_letter_code
_entity_poly.pdbx_strand_id
1 'polypeptide(L)'
;MANHREHLIVGAAAGVGVCLLTAVAAGRKISISELIGAAISGMTFSKLPDILEPALHPNHRSTFHSLGFIGAAAPPAWKWSEEKVQEHQSLAEMSRIQADAATCQQERNHWQMMAVAHDLAAGFFVGIVPGYVSHLLADSLTPKGLPIL
;
A
#
# COMPACT_ATOMS: atom_id res chain seq x y z
N MET A 1 8.85 -19.81 -10.89
CA MET A 1 8.58 -18.38 -10.81
C MET A 1 7.09 -18.26 -10.51
N ALA A 2 6.73 -17.54 -9.46
CA ALA A 2 5.33 -17.20 -9.23
C ALA A 2 4.80 -16.47 -10.47
N ASN A 3 3.55 -16.76 -10.88
CA ASN A 3 2.98 -16.18 -12.09
C ASN A 3 2.77 -14.67 -11.83
N HIS A 4 3.00 -13.84 -12.81
CA HIS A 4 2.80 -12.37 -12.73
C HIS A 4 1.43 -11.97 -12.14
N ARG A 5 0.38 -12.77 -12.38
CA ARG A 5 -0.94 -12.58 -11.79
C ARG A 5 -0.98 -12.87 -10.30
N GLU A 6 -0.20 -13.84 -9.84
CA GLU A 6 -0.14 -14.22 -8.42
C GLU A 6 0.46 -13.11 -7.58
N HIS A 7 1.53 -12.45 -8.03
CA HIS A 7 2.11 -11.28 -7.34
C HIS A 7 1.10 -10.13 -7.18
N LEU A 8 0.29 -9.87 -8.22
CA LEU A 8 -0.75 -8.83 -8.14
C LEU A 8 -1.81 -9.14 -7.08
N ILE A 9 -2.32 -10.38 -7.09
CA ILE A 9 -3.36 -10.81 -6.15
C ILE A 9 -2.83 -10.80 -4.72
N VAL A 10 -1.63 -11.36 -4.51
CA VAL A 10 -1.00 -11.41 -3.19
C VAL A 10 -0.68 -9.99 -2.70
N GLY A 11 -0.19 -9.12 -3.58
CA GLY A 11 0.07 -7.72 -3.26
C GLY A 11 -1.20 -6.96 -2.86
N ALA A 12 -2.28 -7.11 -3.62
CA ALA A 12 -3.57 -6.52 -3.27
C ALA A 12 -4.08 -7.01 -1.91
N ALA A 13 -4.02 -8.33 -1.69
CA ALA A 13 -4.46 -8.94 -0.43
C ALA A 13 -3.61 -8.48 0.75
N ALA A 14 -2.30 -8.34 0.58
CA ALA A 14 -1.39 -7.83 1.61
C ALA A 14 -1.70 -6.36 1.96
N GLY A 15 -1.89 -5.49 0.96
CA GLY A 15 -2.26 -4.09 1.17
C GLY A 15 -3.58 -3.95 1.92
N VAL A 16 -4.64 -4.64 1.45
CA VAL A 16 -5.96 -4.65 2.11
C VAL A 16 -5.88 -5.24 3.51
N GLY A 17 -5.16 -6.35 3.69
CA GLY A 17 -5.01 -7.00 4.98
C GLY A 17 -4.36 -6.10 6.03
N VAL A 18 -3.27 -5.43 5.68
CA VAL A 18 -2.59 -4.46 6.59
C VAL A 18 -3.49 -3.26 6.87
N CYS A 19 -4.21 -2.75 5.86
CA CYS A 19 -5.16 -1.65 6.03
C CYS A 19 -6.26 -1.99 7.03
N LEU A 20 -6.84 -3.20 6.94
CA LEU A 20 -7.83 -3.69 7.91
C LEU A 20 -7.25 -3.85 9.30
N LEU A 21 -6.06 -4.48 9.42
CA LEU A 21 -5.41 -4.73 10.71
C LEU A 21 -5.08 -3.43 11.43
N THR A 22 -4.52 -2.44 10.72
CA THR A 22 -4.20 -1.13 11.31
C THR A 22 -5.45 -0.36 11.74
N ALA A 23 -6.53 -0.43 10.96
CA ALA A 23 -7.81 0.18 11.32
C ALA A 23 -8.42 -0.47 12.58
N VAL A 24 -8.43 -1.81 12.64
CA VAL A 24 -8.91 -2.55 13.82
C VAL A 24 -8.07 -2.24 15.05
N ALA A 25 -6.74 -2.25 14.92
CA ALA A 25 -5.83 -1.93 16.03
C ALA A 25 -6.02 -0.50 16.56
N ALA A 26 -6.37 0.44 15.68
CA ALA A 26 -6.67 1.83 16.03
C ALA A 26 -8.13 2.05 16.50
N GLY A 27 -8.98 1.03 16.47
CA GLY A 27 -10.40 1.13 16.82
C GLY A 27 -11.21 2.07 15.91
N ARG A 28 -10.76 2.29 14.66
CA ARG A 28 -11.39 3.22 13.72
C ARG A 28 -12.21 2.51 12.65
N LYS A 29 -13.20 3.22 12.12
CA LYS A 29 -13.92 2.78 10.93
C LYS A 29 -13.02 2.92 9.70
N ILE A 30 -13.21 2.03 8.74
CA ILE A 30 -12.51 2.05 7.46
C ILE A 30 -13.51 2.33 6.34
N SER A 31 -13.10 3.11 5.35
CA SER A 31 -13.91 3.37 4.16
C SER A 31 -13.58 2.38 3.02
N ILE A 32 -14.52 2.19 2.11
CA ILE A 32 -14.31 1.37 0.90
C ILE A 32 -13.22 1.99 0.03
N SER A 33 -13.16 3.32 -0.08
CA SER A 33 -12.12 4.04 -0.83
C SER A 33 -10.72 3.80 -0.26
N GLU A 34 -10.57 3.72 1.06
CA GLU A 34 -9.31 3.38 1.71
C GLU A 34 -8.86 1.94 1.36
N LEU A 35 -9.78 0.98 1.35
CA LEU A 35 -9.50 -0.40 0.94
C LEU A 35 -9.10 -0.48 -0.55
N ILE A 36 -9.78 0.27 -1.42
CA ILE A 36 -9.45 0.34 -2.85
C ILE A 36 -8.03 0.92 -3.03
N GLY A 37 -7.70 2.01 -2.34
CA GLY A 37 -6.37 2.59 -2.36
C GLY A 37 -5.29 1.59 -1.95
N ALA A 38 -5.51 0.86 -0.87
CA ALA A 38 -4.59 -0.17 -0.37
C ALA A 38 -4.42 -1.35 -1.34
N ALA A 39 -5.50 -1.77 -2.00
CA ALA A 39 -5.43 -2.81 -3.03
C ALA A 39 -4.62 -2.36 -4.25
N ILE A 40 -4.89 -1.15 -4.78
CA ILE A 40 -4.18 -0.59 -5.94
C ILE A 40 -2.68 -0.46 -5.63
N SER A 41 -2.34 0.10 -4.50
CA SER A 41 -0.96 0.27 -4.06
C SER A 41 -0.27 -1.08 -3.86
N GLY A 42 -0.89 -2.00 -3.14
CA GLY A 42 -0.38 -3.35 -2.93
C GLY A 42 -0.07 -4.08 -4.23
N MET A 43 -0.98 -4.01 -5.22
CA MET A 43 -0.74 -4.54 -6.57
C MET A 43 0.45 -3.87 -7.27
N THR A 44 0.51 -2.54 -7.21
CA THR A 44 1.53 -1.76 -7.91
C THR A 44 2.92 -2.04 -7.35
N PHE A 45 3.06 -1.96 -6.04
CA PHE A 45 4.34 -2.14 -5.37
C PHE A 45 4.79 -3.60 -5.27
N SER A 46 3.88 -4.56 -5.44
CA SER A 46 4.25 -5.96 -5.60
C SER A 46 5.01 -6.27 -6.89
N LYS A 47 5.04 -5.35 -7.86
CA LYS A 47 5.84 -5.48 -9.08
C LYS A 47 7.15 -4.70 -9.03
N LEU A 48 7.32 -3.85 -8.05
CA LEU A 48 8.44 -2.92 -8.01
C LEU A 48 9.80 -3.63 -8.00
N PRO A 49 10.03 -4.74 -7.27
CA PRO A 49 11.29 -5.46 -7.33
C PRO A 49 11.65 -5.92 -8.75
N ASP A 50 10.69 -6.51 -9.49
CA ASP A 50 10.89 -6.98 -10.86
C ASP A 50 11.11 -5.84 -11.87
N ILE A 51 10.54 -4.65 -11.61
CA ILE A 51 10.75 -3.46 -12.44
C ILE A 51 12.16 -2.91 -12.23
N LEU A 52 12.65 -2.91 -10.99
CA LEU A 52 13.97 -2.40 -10.63
C LEU A 52 15.09 -3.37 -11.02
N GLU A 53 14.82 -4.67 -10.94
CA GLU A 53 15.73 -5.74 -11.35
C GLU A 53 15.06 -6.66 -12.38
N PRO A 54 14.91 -6.23 -13.63
CA PRO A 54 14.26 -7.03 -14.66
C PRO A 54 15.05 -8.34 -14.91
N ALA A 55 14.33 -9.43 -15.16
CA ALA A 55 14.85 -10.79 -15.33
C ALA A 55 15.65 -10.97 -16.65
N LEU A 56 16.58 -10.06 -16.96
CA LEU A 56 17.44 -10.10 -18.15
C LEU A 56 18.64 -11.05 -17.99
N HIS A 57 19.00 -11.41 -16.74
CA HIS A 57 20.13 -12.28 -16.42
C HIS A 57 19.75 -13.32 -15.37
N PRO A 58 20.46 -14.46 -15.31
CA PRO A 58 20.21 -15.52 -14.30
C PRO A 58 20.30 -15.05 -12.85
N ASN A 59 21.08 -13.99 -12.59
CA ASN A 59 21.31 -13.39 -11.26
C ASN A 59 20.55 -12.08 -11.05
N HIS A 60 19.37 -11.89 -11.69
CA HIS A 60 18.60 -10.67 -11.56
C HIS A 60 18.07 -10.39 -10.13
N ARG A 61 18.02 -11.42 -9.28
CA ARG A 61 17.63 -11.29 -7.87
C ARG A 61 18.87 -10.97 -7.03
N SER A 62 19.32 -9.72 -7.03
CA SER A 62 20.49 -9.31 -6.25
C SER A 62 20.11 -8.30 -5.16
N THR A 63 20.06 -7.03 -5.49
CA THR A 63 19.92 -5.96 -4.49
C THR A 63 18.47 -5.80 -4.01
N PHE A 64 17.54 -5.56 -4.93
CA PHE A 64 16.15 -5.24 -4.58
C PHE A 64 15.32 -6.46 -4.15
N HIS A 65 15.82 -7.67 -4.39
CA HIS A 65 15.24 -8.92 -3.90
C HIS A 65 15.95 -9.43 -2.62
N SER A 66 16.92 -8.69 -2.05
CA SER A 66 17.68 -9.16 -0.90
C SER A 66 17.00 -8.84 0.43
N LEU A 67 17.21 -9.71 1.44
CA LEU A 67 16.79 -9.46 2.82
C LEU A 67 17.48 -8.24 3.43
N GLY A 68 18.74 -7.98 3.04
CA GLY A 68 19.50 -6.81 3.48
C GLY A 68 18.85 -5.49 3.01
N PHE A 69 18.42 -5.43 1.76
CA PHE A 69 17.71 -4.25 1.24
C PHE A 69 16.38 -4.01 1.97
N ILE A 70 15.59 -5.09 2.20
CA ILE A 70 14.32 -4.96 2.93
C ILE A 70 14.56 -4.44 4.34
N GLY A 71 15.51 -5.02 5.06
CA GLY A 71 15.83 -4.62 6.43
C GLY A 71 16.26 -3.15 6.53
N ALA A 72 16.93 -2.63 5.51
CA ALA A 72 17.36 -1.23 5.47
C ALA A 72 16.26 -0.27 4.99
N ALA A 73 15.48 -0.66 3.97
CA ALA A 73 14.54 0.24 3.28
C ALA A 73 13.12 0.20 3.87
N ALA A 74 12.63 -0.95 4.34
CA ALA A 74 11.26 -1.08 4.79
C ALA A 74 10.93 -0.25 6.05
N PRO A 75 11.77 -0.17 7.11
CA PRO A 75 11.44 0.63 8.29
C PRO A 75 11.27 2.12 8.01
N PRO A 76 12.19 2.82 7.31
CA PRO A 76 11.99 4.23 6.99
C PRO A 76 10.83 4.45 6.02
N ALA A 77 10.62 3.55 5.05
CA ALA A 77 9.48 3.63 4.15
C ALA A 77 8.15 3.44 4.89
N TRP A 78 8.11 2.53 5.85
CA TRP A 78 6.93 2.33 6.70
C TRP A 78 6.59 3.57 7.50
N LYS A 79 7.59 4.15 8.19
CA LYS A 79 7.40 5.37 9.00
C LYS A 79 6.89 6.54 8.15
N TRP A 80 7.51 6.78 7.00
CA TRP A 80 7.07 7.80 6.05
C TRP A 80 5.63 7.54 5.58
N SER A 81 5.31 6.28 5.29
CA SER A 81 3.97 5.86 4.87
C SER A 81 2.94 6.12 5.98
N GLU A 82 3.25 5.79 7.25
CA GLU A 82 2.37 6.07 8.40
C GLU A 82 2.09 7.57 8.55
N GLU A 83 3.11 8.42 8.42
CA GLU A 83 2.96 9.88 8.48
C GLU A 83 1.97 10.36 7.39
N LYS A 84 2.09 9.84 6.16
CA LYS A 84 1.18 10.16 5.06
C LYS A 84 -0.24 9.62 5.27
N VAL A 85 -0.37 8.43 5.82
CA VAL A 85 -1.68 7.87 6.20
C VAL A 85 -2.39 8.76 7.20
N GLN A 86 -1.71 9.19 8.27
CA GLN A 86 -2.29 10.06 9.30
C GLN A 86 -2.67 11.43 8.72
N GLU A 87 -1.83 12.02 7.88
CA GLU A 87 -2.12 13.28 7.18
C GLU A 87 -3.41 13.16 6.38
N HIS A 88 -3.52 12.15 5.52
CA HIS A 88 -4.69 11.99 4.66
C HIS A 88 -5.94 11.58 5.43
N GLN A 89 -5.84 10.80 6.50
CA GLN A 89 -6.98 10.49 7.36
C GLN A 89 -7.53 11.73 8.06
N SER A 90 -6.66 12.62 8.54
CA SER A 90 -7.08 13.89 9.13
C SER A 90 -7.75 14.80 8.12
N LEU A 91 -7.23 14.89 6.90
CA LEU A 91 -7.84 15.66 5.81
C LEU A 91 -9.20 15.09 5.36
N ALA A 92 -9.34 13.77 5.34
CA ALA A 92 -10.61 13.11 5.06
C ALA A 92 -11.68 13.47 6.11
N GLU A 93 -11.29 13.43 7.39
CA GLU A 93 -12.20 13.79 8.49
C GLU A 93 -12.58 15.27 8.44
N MET A 94 -11.61 16.16 8.22
CA MET A 94 -11.91 17.59 8.02
C MET A 94 -12.88 17.81 6.86
N SER A 95 -12.69 17.10 5.75
CA SER A 95 -13.57 17.19 4.59
C SER A 95 -15.00 16.71 4.91
N ARG A 96 -15.15 15.67 5.73
CA ARG A 96 -16.48 15.22 6.20
C ARG A 96 -17.17 16.29 7.06
N ILE A 97 -16.43 16.90 7.99
CA ILE A 97 -16.95 17.99 8.82
C ILE A 97 -17.42 19.16 7.94
N GLN A 98 -16.65 19.53 6.92
CA GLN A 98 -17.04 20.58 5.98
C GLN A 98 -18.28 20.19 5.15
N ALA A 99 -18.37 18.93 4.74
CA ALA A 99 -19.54 18.42 4.03
C ALA A 99 -20.83 18.52 4.88
N ASP A 100 -20.72 18.21 6.18
CA ASP A 100 -21.84 18.29 7.10
C ASP A 100 -22.25 19.75 7.41
N ALA A 101 -21.29 20.67 7.42
CA ALA A 101 -21.53 22.11 7.63
C ALA A 101 -21.98 22.82 6.33
N ALA A 102 -21.90 22.21 5.17
CA ALA A 102 -22.17 22.83 3.87
C ALA A 102 -23.63 23.30 3.75
N THR A 103 -23.81 24.53 3.30
CA THR A 103 -25.14 25.16 3.18
C THR A 103 -25.86 24.85 1.88
N CYS A 104 -25.12 24.41 0.85
CA CYS A 104 -25.69 24.00 -0.43
C CYS A 104 -25.19 22.63 -0.88
N GLN A 105 -25.93 21.98 -1.78
CA GLN A 105 -25.64 20.62 -2.26
C GLN A 105 -24.33 20.56 -3.04
N GLN A 106 -23.98 21.60 -3.81
CA GLN A 106 -22.75 21.63 -4.60
C GLN A 106 -21.51 21.64 -3.71
N GLU A 107 -21.54 22.45 -2.65
CA GLU A 107 -20.46 22.50 -1.67
C GLU A 107 -20.34 21.18 -0.90
N ARG A 108 -21.45 20.59 -0.49
CA ARG A 108 -21.49 19.28 0.15
C ARG A 108 -20.87 18.21 -0.72
N ASN A 109 -21.25 18.14 -1.99
CA ASN A 109 -20.71 17.18 -2.95
C ASN A 109 -19.19 17.37 -3.13
N HIS A 110 -18.71 18.60 -3.17
CA HIS A 110 -17.28 18.91 -3.27
C HIS A 110 -16.51 18.31 -2.09
N TRP A 111 -16.94 18.58 -0.87
CA TRP A 111 -16.27 18.09 0.32
C TRP A 111 -16.38 16.58 0.49
N GLN A 112 -17.49 15.96 0.08
CA GLN A 112 -17.61 14.50 0.04
C GLN A 112 -16.60 13.87 -0.93
N MET A 113 -16.41 14.46 -2.12
CA MET A 113 -15.39 13.99 -3.06
C MET A 113 -13.97 14.15 -2.49
N MET A 114 -13.69 15.25 -1.79
CA MET A 114 -12.40 15.44 -1.13
C MET A 114 -12.15 14.38 -0.05
N ALA A 115 -13.15 14.06 0.76
CA ALA A 115 -13.04 12.98 1.75
C ALA A 115 -12.71 11.62 1.11
N VAL A 116 -13.41 11.28 0.02
CA VAL A 116 -13.14 10.03 -0.73
C VAL A 116 -11.73 10.03 -1.33
N ALA A 117 -11.27 11.14 -1.88
CA ALA A 117 -9.92 11.25 -2.45
C ALA A 117 -8.84 11.07 -1.38
N HIS A 118 -9.03 11.68 -0.20
CA HIS A 118 -8.09 11.52 0.92
C HIS A 118 -8.12 10.11 1.52
N ASP A 119 -9.28 9.47 1.64
CA ASP A 119 -9.37 8.07 2.03
C ASP A 119 -8.62 7.15 1.06
N LEU A 120 -8.83 7.35 -0.24
CA LEU A 120 -8.13 6.59 -1.28
C LEU A 120 -6.60 6.77 -1.17
N ALA A 121 -6.14 8.01 -0.93
CA ALA A 121 -4.73 8.31 -0.73
C ALA A 121 -4.18 7.67 0.55
N ALA A 122 -4.91 7.72 1.66
CA ALA A 122 -4.52 7.05 2.91
C ALA A 122 -4.33 5.55 2.67
N GLY A 123 -5.30 4.89 2.03
CA GLY A 123 -5.18 3.48 1.66
C GLY A 123 -4.00 3.21 0.74
N PHE A 124 -3.75 4.08 -0.24
CA PHE A 124 -2.62 3.93 -1.15
C PHE A 124 -1.29 3.92 -0.37
N PHE A 125 -1.10 4.82 0.57
CA PHE A 125 0.12 4.83 1.39
C PHE A 125 0.25 3.59 2.28
N VAL A 126 -0.85 3.07 2.84
CA VAL A 126 -0.84 1.80 3.61
C VAL A 126 -0.30 0.63 2.79
N GLY A 127 -0.68 0.51 1.52
CA GLY A 127 -0.38 -0.65 0.68
C GLY A 127 1.04 -0.71 0.12
N ILE A 128 1.85 0.38 0.22
CA ILE A 128 3.18 0.47 -0.41
C ILE A 128 4.12 -0.62 0.11
N VAL A 129 4.41 -0.62 1.40
CA VAL A 129 5.37 -1.56 2.00
C VAL A 129 4.85 -2.99 1.99
N PRO A 130 3.58 -3.27 2.38
CA PRO A 130 3.04 -4.63 2.29
C PRO A 130 3.06 -5.20 0.87
N GLY A 131 2.79 -4.38 -0.15
CA GLY A 131 2.87 -4.80 -1.55
C GLY A 131 4.28 -5.25 -1.93
N TYR A 132 5.28 -4.45 -1.60
CA TYR A 132 6.68 -4.80 -1.85
C TYR A 132 7.10 -6.09 -1.12
N VAL A 133 6.83 -6.16 0.17
CA VAL A 133 7.19 -7.31 1.01
C VAL A 133 6.48 -8.58 0.56
N SER A 134 5.22 -8.49 0.11
CA SER A 134 4.46 -9.64 -0.38
C SER A 134 5.08 -10.29 -1.61
N HIS A 135 5.68 -9.49 -2.53
CA HIS A 135 6.42 -10.02 -3.68
C HIS A 135 7.59 -10.89 -3.20
N LEU A 136 8.38 -10.36 -2.28
CA LEU A 136 9.56 -11.05 -1.78
C LEU A 136 9.21 -12.31 -0.98
N LEU A 137 8.11 -12.28 -0.22
CA LEU A 137 7.60 -13.47 0.45
C LEU A 137 7.19 -14.55 -0.56
N ALA A 138 6.50 -14.18 -1.64
CA ALA A 138 6.13 -15.11 -2.70
C ALA A 138 7.37 -15.69 -3.39
N ASP A 139 8.40 -14.88 -3.60
CA ASP A 139 9.68 -15.33 -4.19
C ASP A 139 10.49 -16.22 -3.24
N SER A 140 10.44 -15.98 -1.93
CA SER A 140 11.11 -16.84 -0.94
C SER A 140 10.61 -18.29 -0.93
N LEU A 141 9.34 -18.47 -1.34
CA LEU A 141 8.71 -19.80 -1.46
C LEU A 141 9.08 -20.51 -2.77
N THR A 142 9.83 -19.86 -3.67
CA THR A 142 10.31 -20.50 -4.90
C THR A 142 11.61 -21.27 -4.65
N PRO A 143 11.96 -22.29 -5.50
CA PRO A 143 13.17 -23.08 -5.32
C PRO A 143 14.48 -22.27 -5.32
N LYS A 144 14.48 -21.05 -5.90
CA LYS A 144 15.66 -20.17 -5.90
C LYS A 144 15.83 -19.38 -4.60
N GLY A 145 14.75 -19.23 -3.81
CA GLY A 145 14.78 -18.42 -2.57
C GLY A 145 15.10 -16.94 -2.79
N LEU A 146 15.37 -16.25 -1.68
CA LEU A 146 15.87 -14.86 -1.69
C LEU A 146 17.36 -14.83 -1.36
N PRO A 147 18.18 -13.99 -2.00
CA PRO A 147 19.55 -13.76 -1.58
C PRO A 147 19.58 -13.05 -0.21
N ILE A 148 20.58 -13.34 0.60
CA ILE A 148 20.79 -12.68 1.89
C ILE A 148 21.36 -11.28 1.69
N LEU A 149 22.23 -11.12 0.69
CA LEU A 149 22.85 -9.87 0.24
C LEU A 149 22.77 -9.79 -1.28
#